data_45a96d71a7b828e08dd82533e8b710d9
#
_entry.id   45a96d71a7b828e08dd82533e8b710d9
#
_cell.length_a   1.000
_cell.length_b   1.000
_cell.length_c   1.000
_cell.angle_alpha   90.00
_cell.angle_beta   90.00
_cell.angle_gamma   90.00
#
_symmetry.space_group_name_H-M   'P 1'
#
loop_
_entity.id
_entity.type
_entity.pdbx_description
1 polymer ?
#
loop_
_entity_poly.entity_id
_entity_poly.type
_entity_poly.pdbx_seq_one_letter_code
_entity_poly.pdbx_strand_id
1 'polypeptide(L)'
;MYKRQAVASSGSLNLYEIGRVSYPGFEAPLWRVLFRPQPGVKYKILFSAGLHGNEPAGAECALRFIEAIARSPEKYKDVAFDIIPLGNPWGWTHDIRFNQAGIDINRDFATFDSQEAKIIRSTLGKGPFSMMFDLHEDPDATGFYIYQYGIEDRHLTRQIVAAIADLGYPVEQDIKMVVLKTENGIIDAPMWGLQYMRLTGQLSITNYYRLYHSPYVFTVETPTALPFDDRLSMQRTAVDMLVDYYTK
;
A
#
# COMPACT_ATOMS: atom_id res chain seq x y z
N MET A 1 10.15 6.69 18.36
CA MET A 1 11.57 7.09 18.54
C MET A 1 12.54 6.06 17.97
N TYR A 2 12.43 4.79 18.29
CA TYR A 2 13.32 3.71 17.78
C TYR A 2 13.30 3.52 16.24
N LYS A 3 12.15 3.69 15.59
CA LYS A 3 12.01 3.49 14.13
C LYS A 3 12.71 4.59 13.28
N ARG A 4 12.94 5.78 13.84
CA ARG A 4 13.79 6.81 13.21
C ARG A 4 15.28 6.45 13.20
N GLN A 5 15.76 5.70 14.19
CA GLN A 5 17.17 5.29 14.28
C GLN A 5 17.55 4.26 13.24
N ALA A 6 16.63 3.34 12.89
CA ALA A 6 16.89 2.33 11.85
C ALA A 6 17.15 2.98 10.47
N VAL A 7 16.38 4.02 10.13
CA VAL A 7 16.55 4.75 8.87
C VAL A 7 17.84 5.60 8.87
N ALA A 8 18.18 6.21 9.99
CA ALA A 8 19.38 7.05 10.13
C ALA A 8 20.71 6.27 10.09
N SER A 9 20.68 4.95 10.33
CA SER A 9 21.87 4.10 10.39
C SER A 9 22.25 3.43 9.06
N SER A 10 21.41 3.55 8.02
CA SER A 10 21.66 2.96 6.70
C SER A 10 21.87 4.04 5.66
N GLY A 11 23.08 4.14 5.10
CA GLY A 11 23.44 5.18 4.11
C GLY A 11 22.61 5.16 2.81
N SER A 12 21.85 4.09 2.55
CA SER A 12 20.97 3.96 1.38
C SER A 12 19.48 4.22 1.69
N LEU A 13 19.10 4.35 2.98
CA LEU A 13 17.76 4.72 3.42
C LEU A 13 17.71 6.21 3.81
N ASN A 14 16.75 6.93 3.24
CA ASN A 14 16.54 8.34 3.54
C ASN A 14 15.09 8.58 3.95
N LEU A 15 14.89 9.29 5.06
CA LEU A 15 13.59 9.69 5.56
C LEU A 15 13.34 11.16 5.25
N TYR A 16 12.25 11.47 4.55
CA TYR A 16 11.85 12.82 4.19
C TYR A 16 10.49 13.17 4.78
N GLU A 17 10.40 14.34 5.41
CA GLU A 17 9.11 14.98 5.63
C GLU A 17 8.65 15.57 4.30
N ILE A 18 7.58 15.04 3.73
CA ILE A 18 7.10 15.44 2.41
C ILE A 18 6.05 16.55 2.46
N GLY A 19 5.58 16.85 3.64
CA GLY A 19 4.62 17.90 3.94
C GLY A 19 4.02 17.71 5.30
N ARG A 20 3.14 18.62 5.68
CA ARG A 20 2.39 18.56 6.93
C ARG A 20 0.91 18.72 6.64
N VAL A 21 0.09 17.92 7.30
CA VAL A 21 -1.35 18.14 7.36
C VAL A 21 -1.64 19.02 8.57
N SER A 22 -2.50 20.01 8.39
CA SER A 22 -2.87 20.96 9.42
C SER A 22 -4.40 21.10 9.46
N TYR A 23 -4.96 20.71 10.59
CA TYR A 23 -6.38 20.76 10.87
C TYR A 23 -6.63 21.48 12.21
N PRO A 24 -7.85 21.95 12.51
CA PRO A 24 -8.15 22.52 13.82
C PRO A 24 -7.76 21.58 14.97
N GLY A 25 -6.78 22.01 15.77
CA GLY A 25 -6.29 21.24 16.91
C GLY A 25 -5.36 20.07 16.59
N PHE A 26 -4.96 19.87 15.32
CA PHE A 26 -4.08 18.77 14.94
C PHE A 26 -3.10 19.18 13.84
N GLU A 27 -1.85 18.84 14.03
CA GLU A 27 -0.81 18.97 13.00
C GLU A 27 0.10 17.76 13.03
N ALA A 28 0.38 17.19 11.86
CA ALA A 28 1.27 16.05 11.74
C ALA A 28 2.05 16.05 10.41
N PRO A 29 3.32 15.58 10.42
CA PRO A 29 4.08 15.39 9.21
C PRO A 29 3.63 14.14 8.45
N LEU A 30 3.66 14.22 7.13
CA LEU A 30 3.66 13.06 6.25
C LEU A 30 5.10 12.68 5.92
N TRP A 31 5.37 11.39 6.01
CA TRP A 31 6.70 10.85 5.83
C TRP A 31 6.81 9.99 4.59
N ARG A 32 7.94 10.10 3.89
CA ARG A 32 8.36 9.22 2.82
C ARG A 32 9.72 8.62 3.15
N VAL A 33 9.85 7.31 2.97
CA VAL A 33 11.13 6.62 3.06
C VAL A 33 11.59 6.25 1.65
N LEU A 34 12.79 6.65 1.30
CA LEU A 34 13.45 6.28 0.06
C LEU A 34 14.57 5.28 0.35
N PHE A 35 14.54 4.17 -0.36
CA PHE A 35 15.69 3.29 -0.47
C PHE A 35 16.24 3.35 -1.90
N ARG A 36 17.53 3.70 -2.00
CA ARG A 36 18.25 3.81 -3.26
C ARG A 36 19.59 3.09 -3.09
N PRO A 37 19.66 1.78 -3.36
CA PRO A 37 20.85 0.98 -3.09
C PRO A 37 22.05 1.41 -3.94
N GLN A 38 21.79 1.79 -5.21
CA GLN A 38 22.82 2.22 -6.16
C GLN A 38 22.21 3.05 -7.29
N PRO A 39 23.02 3.84 -8.02
CA PRO A 39 22.57 4.48 -9.24
C PRO A 39 22.17 3.48 -10.31
N GLY A 40 21.07 3.76 -11.05
CA GLY A 40 20.65 2.93 -12.18
C GLY A 40 19.99 1.62 -11.82
N VAL A 41 19.40 1.49 -10.62
CA VAL A 41 18.60 0.31 -10.25
C VAL A 41 17.55 0.00 -11.30
N LYS A 42 17.36 -1.27 -11.56
CA LYS A 42 16.49 -1.77 -12.63
C LYS A 42 14.99 -1.59 -12.31
N TYR A 43 14.63 -1.78 -11.05
CA TYR A 43 13.24 -1.77 -10.62
C TYR A 43 12.98 -0.72 -9.55
N LYS A 44 11.79 -0.13 -9.61
CA LYS A 44 11.33 0.86 -8.64
C LYS A 44 9.93 0.50 -8.16
N ILE A 45 9.78 0.29 -6.87
CA ILE A 45 8.51 -0.10 -6.24
C ILE A 45 7.98 1.06 -5.39
N LEU A 46 6.71 1.41 -5.57
CA LEU A 46 5.96 2.26 -4.67
C LEU A 46 5.16 1.39 -3.70
N PHE A 47 5.29 1.68 -2.42
CA PHE A 47 4.58 1.03 -1.34
C PHE A 47 3.86 2.07 -0.50
N SER A 48 2.53 1.98 -0.37
CA SER A 48 1.73 2.82 0.50
C SER A 48 0.96 2.01 1.53
N ALA A 49 0.65 2.64 2.66
CA ALA A 49 -0.17 2.09 3.72
C ALA A 49 -0.81 3.20 4.57
N GLY A 50 -1.81 2.83 5.36
CA GLY A 50 -2.43 3.71 6.33
C GLY A 50 -3.14 4.92 5.72
N LEU A 51 -3.74 4.78 4.53
CA LEU A 51 -4.67 5.77 3.97
C LEU A 51 -5.99 5.80 4.74
N HIS A 52 -6.40 4.65 5.30
CA HIS A 52 -7.47 4.57 6.30
C HIS A 52 -6.86 4.42 7.69
N GLY A 53 -7.26 5.29 8.62
CA GLY A 53 -6.62 5.35 9.93
C GLY A 53 -6.93 4.17 10.85
N ASN A 54 -8.08 3.52 10.65
CA ASN A 54 -8.52 2.34 11.40
C ASN A 54 -8.02 1.01 10.83
N GLU A 55 -7.00 1.05 9.95
CA GLU A 55 -6.40 -0.12 9.32
C GLU A 55 -4.90 -0.23 9.73
N PRO A 56 -4.61 -0.62 11.00
CA PRO A 56 -3.26 -0.48 11.55
C PRO A 56 -2.24 -1.49 11.03
N ALA A 57 -2.65 -2.67 10.54
CA ALA A 57 -1.71 -3.70 10.14
C ALA A 57 -0.84 -3.27 8.95
N GLY A 58 -1.40 -2.50 8.01
CA GLY A 58 -0.68 -1.99 6.85
C GLY A 58 0.48 -1.07 7.23
N ALA A 59 0.21 -0.10 8.09
CA ALA A 59 1.24 0.83 8.55
C ALA A 59 2.34 0.13 9.35
N GLU A 60 1.99 -0.82 10.23
CA GLU A 60 2.97 -1.61 10.97
C GLU A 60 3.78 -2.52 10.04
N CYS A 61 3.15 -3.14 9.04
CA CYS A 61 3.84 -3.93 8.02
C CYS A 61 4.87 -3.08 7.26
N ALA A 62 4.49 -1.87 6.82
CA ALA A 62 5.39 -0.95 6.16
C ALA A 62 6.61 -0.58 7.04
N LEU A 63 6.39 -0.33 8.33
CA LEU A 63 7.48 -0.02 9.26
C LEU A 63 8.42 -1.22 9.46
N ARG A 64 7.90 -2.44 9.60
CA ARG A 64 8.71 -3.66 9.71
C ARG A 64 9.47 -3.96 8.41
N PHE A 65 8.89 -3.64 7.26
CA PHE A 65 9.59 -3.77 5.99
C PHE A 65 10.76 -2.79 5.87
N ILE A 66 10.58 -1.53 6.28
CA ILE A 66 11.66 -0.53 6.35
C ILE A 66 12.80 -1.02 7.27
N GLU A 67 12.48 -1.58 8.42
CA GLU A 67 13.45 -2.17 9.33
C GLU A 67 14.19 -3.37 8.70
N ALA A 68 13.50 -4.19 7.90
CA ALA A 68 14.12 -5.31 7.19
C ALA A 68 15.12 -4.82 6.12
N ILE A 69 14.76 -3.77 5.36
CA ILE A 69 15.69 -3.13 4.42
C ILE A 69 16.93 -2.60 5.17
N ALA A 70 16.72 -1.92 6.30
CA ALA A 70 17.82 -1.37 7.10
C ALA A 70 18.79 -2.45 7.61
N ARG A 71 18.26 -3.62 7.99
CA ARG A 71 19.06 -4.76 8.49
C ARG A 71 19.79 -5.53 7.40
N SER A 72 19.23 -5.61 6.20
CA SER A 72 19.74 -6.42 5.10
C SER A 72 19.59 -5.73 3.75
N PRO A 73 20.25 -4.56 3.55
CA PRO A 73 20.09 -3.76 2.33
C PRO A 73 20.54 -4.53 1.07
N GLU A 74 21.52 -5.41 1.19
CA GLU A 74 22.03 -6.19 0.06
C GLU A 74 20.99 -7.12 -0.57
N LYS A 75 20.00 -7.60 0.21
CA LYS A 75 18.87 -8.37 -0.32
C LYS A 75 18.12 -7.59 -1.41
N TYR A 76 18.11 -6.28 -1.32
CA TYR A 76 17.30 -5.39 -2.15
C TYR A 76 18.13 -4.55 -3.13
N LYS A 77 19.37 -4.95 -3.44
CA LYS A 77 20.34 -4.17 -4.24
C LYS A 77 19.84 -3.78 -5.64
N ASP A 78 18.92 -4.55 -6.21
CA ASP A 78 18.41 -4.33 -7.58
C ASP A 78 17.07 -3.57 -7.60
N VAL A 79 16.52 -3.23 -6.42
CA VAL A 79 15.22 -2.59 -6.28
C VAL A 79 15.30 -1.31 -5.48
N ALA A 80 14.78 -0.23 -6.02
CA ALA A 80 14.55 1.00 -5.27
C ALA A 80 13.13 1.03 -4.70
N PHE A 81 12.99 1.52 -3.48
CA PHE A 81 11.69 1.69 -2.84
C PHE A 81 11.36 3.15 -2.59
N ASP A 82 10.10 3.48 -2.85
CA ASP A 82 9.39 4.66 -2.41
C ASP A 82 8.30 4.20 -1.44
N ILE A 83 8.37 4.56 -0.16
CA ILE A 83 7.43 4.06 0.85
C ILE A 83 6.73 5.22 1.54
N ILE A 84 5.40 5.21 1.54
CA ILE A 84 4.54 6.05 2.37
C ILE A 84 3.97 5.16 3.47
N PRO A 85 4.57 5.15 4.67
CA PRO A 85 4.19 4.17 5.70
C PRO A 85 2.87 4.49 6.40
N LEU A 86 2.44 5.75 6.34
CA LEU A 86 1.20 6.23 6.96
C LEU A 86 0.69 7.45 6.20
N GLY A 87 -0.37 7.27 5.42
CA GLY A 87 -0.96 8.32 4.58
C GLY A 87 -2.00 9.19 5.31
N ASN A 88 -2.57 8.74 6.43
CA ASN A 88 -3.61 9.43 7.21
C ASN A 88 -3.24 9.52 8.69
N PRO A 89 -2.40 10.46 9.11
CA PRO A 89 -1.97 10.54 10.50
C PRO A 89 -3.09 10.94 11.47
N TRP A 90 -4.07 11.73 11.03
CA TRP A 90 -5.22 12.09 11.87
C TRP A 90 -6.13 10.89 12.11
N GLY A 91 -6.53 10.21 11.04
CA GLY A 91 -7.35 9.00 11.13
C GLY A 91 -6.68 7.92 11.98
N TRP A 92 -5.38 7.73 11.84
CA TRP A 92 -4.60 6.82 12.68
C TRP A 92 -4.69 7.14 14.17
N THR A 93 -4.58 8.43 14.52
CA THR A 93 -4.61 8.86 15.92
C THR A 93 -6.00 8.67 16.56
N HIS A 94 -7.05 8.71 15.76
CA HIS A 94 -8.44 8.65 16.21
C HIS A 94 -9.13 7.30 15.90
N ASP A 95 -8.41 6.35 15.31
CA ASP A 95 -8.96 5.05 14.86
C ASP A 95 -10.17 5.22 13.93
N ILE A 96 -10.03 6.09 12.94
CA ILE A 96 -11.10 6.45 11.99
C ILE A 96 -10.59 6.31 10.55
N ARG A 97 -11.45 5.79 9.67
CA ARG A 97 -11.16 5.62 8.25
C ARG A 97 -10.80 6.93 7.54
N PHE A 98 -11.59 7.96 7.76
CA PHE A 98 -11.50 9.26 7.09
C PHE A 98 -10.43 10.16 7.70
N ASN A 99 -10.03 11.23 7.00
CA ASN A 99 -9.27 12.33 7.60
C ASN A 99 -10.18 13.26 8.43
N GLN A 100 -9.61 14.29 9.07
CA GLN A 100 -10.39 15.22 9.89
C GLN A 100 -11.45 16.03 9.10
N ALA A 101 -11.25 16.20 7.81
CA ALA A 101 -12.23 16.85 6.94
C ALA A 101 -13.36 15.92 6.48
N GLY A 102 -13.38 14.65 6.94
CA GLY A 102 -14.38 13.66 6.54
C GLY A 102 -14.15 13.08 5.14
N ILE A 103 -12.96 13.25 4.56
CA ILE A 103 -12.62 12.76 3.22
C ILE A 103 -12.01 11.36 3.33
N ASP A 104 -12.51 10.41 2.52
CA ASP A 104 -11.84 9.15 2.25
C ASP A 104 -10.65 9.42 1.32
N ILE A 105 -9.43 9.43 1.87
CA ILE A 105 -8.22 9.74 1.12
C ILE A 105 -8.03 8.74 -0.03
N ASN A 106 -8.39 7.46 0.18
CA ASN A 106 -8.29 6.43 -0.85
C ASN A 106 -9.44 6.47 -1.89
N ARG A 107 -10.20 7.55 -1.93
CA ARG A 107 -11.16 7.88 -2.99
C ARG A 107 -10.87 9.22 -3.66
N ASP A 108 -9.84 9.93 -3.19
CA ASP A 108 -9.58 11.32 -3.52
C ASP A 108 -8.47 11.52 -4.58
N PHE A 109 -7.94 10.47 -5.17
CA PHE A 109 -6.88 10.58 -6.20
C PHE A 109 -7.39 10.97 -7.60
N ALA A 110 -8.69 11.26 -7.75
CA ALA A 110 -9.25 11.91 -8.94
C ALA A 110 -9.28 13.44 -8.79
N THR A 111 -9.69 13.93 -7.63
CA THR A 111 -9.96 15.35 -7.35
C THR A 111 -8.85 16.02 -6.54
N PHE A 112 -8.19 15.26 -5.66
CA PHE A 112 -7.15 15.77 -4.78
C PHE A 112 -7.63 16.91 -3.87
N ASP A 113 -8.78 16.74 -3.22
CA ASP A 113 -9.35 17.74 -2.31
C ASP A 113 -8.65 17.74 -0.94
N SER A 114 -8.24 16.56 -0.44
CA SER A 114 -7.54 16.41 0.83
C SER A 114 -6.10 16.95 0.79
N GLN A 115 -5.61 17.37 1.95
CA GLN A 115 -4.21 17.80 2.10
C GLN A 115 -3.26 16.62 1.84
N GLU A 116 -3.60 15.45 2.37
CA GLU A 116 -2.83 14.21 2.27
C GLU A 116 -2.63 13.81 0.80
N ALA A 117 -3.70 13.71 0.01
CA ALA A 117 -3.61 13.31 -1.39
C ALA A 117 -2.80 14.33 -2.22
N LYS A 118 -2.95 15.63 -1.95
CA LYS A 118 -2.14 16.69 -2.58
C LYS A 118 -0.65 16.52 -2.29
N ILE A 119 -0.28 16.31 -1.02
CA ILE A 119 1.09 16.14 -0.59
C ILE A 119 1.70 14.88 -1.21
N ILE A 120 0.99 13.75 -1.14
CA ILE A 120 1.43 12.48 -1.71
C ILE A 120 1.68 12.63 -3.21
N ARG A 121 0.71 13.19 -3.94
CA ARG A 121 0.83 13.42 -5.39
C ARG A 121 2.03 14.30 -5.75
N SER A 122 2.22 15.41 -5.03
CA SER A 122 3.29 16.37 -5.34
C SER A 122 4.68 15.78 -5.14
N THR A 123 4.79 14.81 -4.23
CA THR A 123 6.05 14.25 -3.76
C THR A 123 6.49 12.99 -4.48
N LEU A 124 5.56 12.08 -4.79
CA LEU A 124 5.89 10.79 -5.40
C LEU A 124 6.38 10.90 -6.84
N GLY A 125 6.19 12.07 -7.44
CA GLY A 125 6.67 12.34 -8.78
C GLY A 125 5.92 11.51 -9.84
N LYS A 126 6.34 11.69 -11.07
CA LYS A 126 5.73 11.04 -12.22
C LYS A 126 6.55 9.79 -12.56
N GLY A 127 6.47 8.73 -11.78
CA GLY A 127 6.99 7.41 -12.16
C GLY A 127 8.09 7.39 -13.24
N PRO A 128 8.19 6.34 -14.01
CA PRO A 128 7.46 5.10 -13.87
C PRO A 128 7.88 4.31 -12.63
N PHE A 129 6.93 3.58 -12.07
CA PHE A 129 7.19 2.52 -11.11
C PHE A 129 7.04 1.18 -11.83
N SER A 130 7.90 0.23 -11.49
CA SER A 130 7.78 -1.16 -11.99
C SER A 130 6.57 -1.86 -11.36
N MET A 131 6.28 -1.52 -10.10
CA MET A 131 5.14 -2.02 -9.34
C MET A 131 4.70 -0.97 -8.32
N MET A 132 3.41 -0.97 -8.00
CA MET A 132 2.85 -0.25 -6.86
C MET A 132 1.95 -1.19 -6.07
N PHE A 133 1.99 -1.15 -4.74
CA PHE A 133 1.01 -1.81 -3.90
C PHE A 133 0.63 -0.98 -2.67
N ASP A 134 -0.61 -1.18 -2.23
CA ASP A 134 -1.20 -0.51 -1.09
C ASP A 134 -1.78 -1.54 -0.12
N LEU A 135 -1.60 -1.31 1.18
CA LEU A 135 -2.06 -2.24 2.21
C LEU A 135 -3.28 -1.68 2.94
N HIS A 136 -4.31 -2.51 2.99
CA HIS A 136 -5.60 -2.24 3.60
C HIS A 136 -6.08 -3.36 4.50
N GLU A 137 -7.17 -3.09 5.20
CA GLU A 137 -7.91 -4.06 6.00
C GLU A 137 -9.41 -3.86 5.76
N ASP A 138 -10.15 -4.96 5.63
CA ASP A 138 -11.57 -4.94 5.33
C ASP A 138 -12.39 -5.50 6.52
N PRO A 139 -13.30 -4.71 7.12
CA PRO A 139 -14.15 -5.17 8.21
C PRO A 139 -15.24 -6.15 7.78
N ASP A 140 -15.58 -6.19 6.48
CA ASP A 140 -16.63 -7.04 5.93
C ASP A 140 -16.07 -8.37 5.40
N ALA A 141 -14.74 -8.48 5.24
CA ALA A 141 -14.09 -9.68 4.75
C ALA A 141 -13.95 -10.76 5.84
N THR A 142 -14.00 -12.02 5.41
CA THR A 142 -13.78 -13.19 6.27
C THR A 142 -12.41 -13.84 6.06
N GLY A 143 -11.70 -13.47 5.00
CA GLY A 143 -10.40 -13.99 4.63
C GLY A 143 -9.55 -12.98 3.87
N PHE A 144 -8.32 -13.35 3.63
CA PHE A 144 -7.36 -12.57 2.83
C PHE A 144 -7.81 -12.48 1.37
N TYR A 145 -7.64 -11.32 0.76
CA TYR A 145 -7.77 -11.17 -0.68
C TYR A 145 -6.86 -10.06 -1.24
N ILE A 146 -6.67 -10.10 -2.55
CA ILE A 146 -5.82 -9.16 -3.25
C ILE A 146 -6.49 -8.69 -4.55
N TYR A 147 -6.53 -7.38 -4.75
CA TYR A 147 -6.85 -6.80 -6.05
C TYR A 147 -5.63 -6.78 -6.95
N GLN A 148 -5.85 -7.11 -8.24
CA GLN A 148 -4.95 -6.77 -9.33
C GLN A 148 -5.69 -5.96 -10.39
N TYR A 149 -5.00 -5.00 -10.99
CA TYR A 149 -5.65 -3.97 -11.80
C TYR A 149 -5.20 -4.05 -13.26
N GLY A 150 -6.06 -4.60 -14.13
CA GLY A 150 -5.79 -4.72 -15.56
C GLY A 150 -4.55 -5.54 -15.87
N ILE A 151 -4.32 -6.60 -15.11
CA ILE A 151 -3.25 -7.58 -15.27
C ILE A 151 -3.91 -8.89 -15.65
N GLU A 152 -3.54 -9.47 -16.79
CA GLU A 152 -4.09 -10.75 -17.26
C GLU A 152 -3.43 -11.94 -16.57
N ASP A 153 -2.11 -11.84 -16.29
CA ASP A 153 -1.38 -12.89 -15.61
C ASP A 153 -1.66 -12.87 -14.10
N ARG A 154 -2.25 -13.95 -13.60
CA ARG A 154 -2.55 -14.17 -12.17
C ARG A 154 -1.50 -15.02 -11.46
N HIS A 155 -0.36 -15.30 -12.08
CA HIS A 155 0.61 -16.25 -11.50
C HIS A 155 1.09 -15.77 -10.12
N LEU A 156 1.51 -14.52 -10.01
CA LEU A 156 2.00 -13.94 -8.74
C LEU A 156 0.92 -13.91 -7.66
N THR A 157 -0.29 -13.43 -7.98
CA THR A 157 -1.39 -13.34 -7.02
C THR A 157 -1.87 -14.71 -6.56
N ARG A 158 -1.90 -15.72 -7.44
CA ARG A 158 -2.19 -17.11 -7.06
C ARG A 158 -1.15 -17.69 -6.11
N GLN A 159 0.12 -17.40 -6.32
CA GLN A 159 1.19 -17.84 -5.41
C GLN A 159 1.06 -17.17 -4.05
N ILE A 160 0.74 -15.86 -3.99
CA ILE A 160 0.51 -15.15 -2.73
C ILE A 160 -0.64 -15.76 -1.96
N VAL A 161 -1.80 -15.94 -2.61
CA VAL A 161 -2.98 -16.52 -1.97
C VAL A 161 -2.71 -17.94 -1.49
N ALA A 162 -2.02 -18.78 -2.29
CA ALA A 162 -1.66 -20.12 -1.88
C ALA A 162 -0.74 -20.11 -0.66
N ALA A 163 0.27 -19.24 -0.62
CA ALA A 163 1.16 -19.12 0.53
C ALA A 163 0.43 -18.69 1.81
N ILE A 164 -0.55 -17.80 1.70
CA ILE A 164 -1.42 -17.40 2.83
C ILE A 164 -2.25 -18.58 3.31
N ALA A 165 -2.85 -19.34 2.39
CA ALA A 165 -3.63 -20.55 2.73
C ALA A 165 -2.75 -21.64 3.37
N ASP A 166 -1.54 -21.86 2.87
CA ASP A 166 -0.57 -22.83 3.40
C ASP A 166 -0.11 -22.50 4.84
N LEU A 167 -0.15 -21.22 5.21
CA LEU A 167 0.09 -20.76 6.59
C LEU A 167 -1.14 -20.99 7.49
N GLY A 168 -2.26 -21.48 6.96
CA GLY A 168 -3.48 -21.77 7.70
C GLY A 168 -4.43 -20.57 7.85
N TYR A 169 -4.17 -19.47 7.13
CA TYR A 169 -5.06 -18.31 7.17
C TYR A 169 -6.24 -18.44 6.20
N PRO A 170 -7.40 -17.89 6.54
CA PRO A 170 -8.57 -17.93 5.66
C PRO A 170 -8.32 -17.04 4.42
N VAL A 171 -8.81 -17.53 3.29
CA VAL A 171 -8.83 -16.82 2.00
C VAL A 171 -10.26 -16.52 1.63
N GLU A 172 -10.51 -15.28 1.24
CA GLU A 172 -11.85 -14.82 0.90
C GLU A 172 -12.37 -15.49 -0.37
N GLN A 173 -13.60 -16.01 -0.32
CA GLN A 173 -14.19 -16.73 -1.44
C GLN A 173 -15.28 -15.93 -2.17
N ASP A 174 -16.02 -15.09 -1.45
CA ASP A 174 -17.27 -14.50 -1.95
C ASP A 174 -17.44 -13.01 -1.60
N ILE A 175 -16.51 -12.14 -1.99
CA ILE A 175 -16.83 -10.71 -1.93
C ILE A 175 -17.80 -10.37 -3.06
N LYS A 176 -19.00 -9.99 -2.67
CA LYS A 176 -20.03 -9.51 -3.59
C LYS A 176 -19.91 -8.00 -3.77
N MET A 177 -19.03 -7.58 -4.65
CA MET A 177 -19.13 -6.24 -5.22
C MET A 177 -20.07 -6.26 -6.43
N VAL A 178 -20.77 -5.15 -6.67
CA VAL A 178 -21.83 -5.03 -7.69
C VAL A 178 -21.39 -5.53 -9.08
N VAL A 179 -20.10 -5.45 -9.40
CA VAL A 179 -19.54 -5.82 -10.72
C VAL A 179 -18.25 -6.64 -10.66
N LEU A 180 -17.67 -6.86 -9.49
CA LEU A 180 -16.43 -7.62 -9.31
C LEU A 180 -16.72 -8.85 -8.47
N LYS A 181 -16.11 -9.96 -8.83
CA LYS A 181 -16.19 -11.22 -8.08
C LYS A 181 -14.82 -11.58 -7.55
N THR A 182 -14.78 -12.04 -6.34
CA THR A 182 -13.61 -12.74 -5.81
C THR A 182 -13.56 -14.13 -6.40
N GLU A 183 -12.42 -14.53 -6.89
CA GLU A 183 -12.15 -15.90 -7.31
C GLU A 183 -10.93 -16.39 -6.50
N ASN A 184 -11.19 -17.22 -5.48
CA ASN A 184 -10.13 -17.75 -4.61
C ASN A 184 -9.19 -16.64 -4.10
N GLY A 185 -9.70 -15.62 -3.45
CA GLY A 185 -8.93 -14.52 -2.87
C GLY A 185 -8.37 -13.50 -3.88
N ILE A 186 -8.72 -13.58 -5.16
CA ILE A 186 -8.23 -12.66 -6.17
C ILE A 186 -9.39 -11.88 -6.78
N ILE A 187 -9.24 -10.56 -6.87
CA ILE A 187 -10.18 -9.67 -7.56
C ILE A 187 -9.47 -9.02 -8.73
N ASP A 188 -9.94 -9.30 -9.95
CA ASP A 188 -9.49 -8.60 -11.15
C ASP A 188 -10.31 -7.33 -11.36
N ALA A 189 -9.68 -6.19 -11.16
CA ALA A 189 -10.28 -4.90 -11.46
C ALA A 189 -10.01 -4.53 -12.94
N PRO A 190 -11.05 -4.52 -13.79
CA PRO A 190 -10.86 -4.26 -15.22
C PRO A 190 -10.55 -2.78 -15.49
N MET A 191 -9.82 -2.49 -16.55
CA MET A 191 -9.43 -1.12 -16.91
C MET A 191 -10.63 -0.17 -17.11
N TRP A 192 -11.76 -0.65 -17.59
CA TRP A 192 -12.97 0.19 -17.72
C TRP A 192 -13.51 0.61 -16.34
N GLY A 193 -13.38 -0.25 -15.33
CA GLY A 193 -13.77 0.07 -13.95
C GLY A 193 -12.93 1.20 -13.36
N LEU A 194 -11.61 1.19 -13.62
CA LEU A 194 -10.72 2.28 -13.21
C LEU A 194 -11.10 3.61 -13.88
N GLN A 195 -11.44 3.58 -15.17
CA GLN A 195 -11.90 4.77 -15.88
C GLN A 195 -13.24 5.29 -15.32
N TYR A 196 -14.15 4.38 -14.97
CA TYR A 196 -15.40 4.75 -14.33
C TYR A 196 -15.16 5.43 -12.97
N MET A 197 -14.31 4.86 -12.11
CA MET A 197 -13.94 5.46 -10.82
C MET A 197 -13.31 6.85 -11.00
N ARG A 198 -12.48 7.02 -12.01
CA ARG A 198 -11.90 8.33 -12.35
C ARG A 198 -12.99 9.35 -12.72
N LEU A 199 -13.93 8.97 -13.56
CA LEU A 199 -15.00 9.86 -14.03
C LEU A 199 -15.99 10.24 -12.92
N THR A 200 -16.18 9.35 -11.95
CA THR A 200 -17.06 9.59 -10.79
C THR A 200 -16.36 10.29 -9.62
N GLY A 201 -15.08 10.62 -9.76
CA GLY A 201 -14.32 11.28 -8.70
C GLY A 201 -13.94 10.37 -7.52
N GLN A 202 -13.97 9.03 -7.70
CA GLN A 202 -13.79 8.05 -6.63
C GLN A 202 -12.50 7.22 -6.81
N LEU A 203 -11.45 7.82 -7.34
CA LEU A 203 -10.22 7.12 -7.69
C LEU A 203 -9.35 6.85 -6.45
N SER A 204 -8.99 5.59 -6.23
CA SER A 204 -8.01 5.20 -5.21
C SER A 204 -6.57 5.53 -5.66
N ILE A 205 -5.63 5.48 -4.72
CA ILE A 205 -4.20 5.64 -5.03
C ILE A 205 -3.74 4.58 -6.03
N THR A 206 -4.11 3.31 -5.82
CA THR A 206 -3.77 2.20 -6.71
C THR A 206 -4.31 2.41 -8.11
N ASN A 207 -5.58 2.81 -8.24
CA ASN A 207 -6.19 3.11 -9.53
C ASN A 207 -5.47 4.25 -10.25
N TYR A 208 -5.10 5.30 -9.52
CA TYR A 208 -4.35 6.44 -10.06
C TYR A 208 -2.99 5.98 -10.61
N TYR A 209 -2.22 5.22 -9.83
CA TYR A 209 -0.91 4.73 -10.30
C TYR A 209 -1.04 3.74 -11.44
N ARG A 210 -2.07 2.90 -11.47
CA ARG A 210 -2.32 2.00 -12.60
C ARG A 210 -2.63 2.73 -13.89
N LEU A 211 -3.38 3.83 -13.82
CA LEU A 211 -3.74 4.60 -15.01
C LEU A 211 -2.57 5.41 -15.58
N TYR A 212 -1.61 5.83 -14.74
CA TYR A 212 -0.67 6.85 -15.16
C TYR A 212 0.82 6.48 -14.97
N HIS A 213 1.16 5.55 -14.07
CA HIS A 213 2.53 5.47 -13.57
C HIS A 213 3.09 4.06 -13.35
N SER A 214 2.28 3.01 -13.34
CA SER A 214 2.74 1.65 -13.06
C SER A 214 1.99 0.58 -13.87
N PRO A 215 2.69 -0.38 -14.49
CA PRO A 215 2.04 -1.49 -15.20
C PRO A 215 1.45 -2.54 -14.24
N TYR A 216 2.05 -2.72 -13.07
CA TYR A 216 1.63 -3.70 -12.06
C TYR A 216 1.19 -2.99 -10.80
N VAL A 217 -0.07 -3.16 -10.42
CA VAL A 217 -0.64 -2.51 -9.24
C VAL A 217 -1.51 -3.50 -8.48
N PHE A 218 -1.36 -3.51 -7.14
CA PHE A 218 -2.06 -4.41 -6.25
C PHE A 218 -2.61 -3.66 -5.03
N THR A 219 -3.76 -4.09 -4.52
CA THR A 219 -4.24 -3.75 -3.18
C THR A 219 -4.38 -5.04 -2.39
N VAL A 220 -3.71 -5.08 -1.24
CA VAL A 220 -3.76 -6.21 -0.31
C VAL A 220 -4.77 -5.90 0.77
N GLU A 221 -5.66 -6.84 1.05
CA GLU A 221 -6.73 -6.69 2.04
C GLU A 221 -6.70 -7.85 3.05
N THR A 222 -6.78 -7.52 4.32
CA THR A 222 -6.87 -8.51 5.41
C THR A 222 -8.10 -8.26 6.27
N PRO A 223 -8.78 -9.32 6.76
CA PRO A 223 -10.02 -9.16 7.53
C PRO A 223 -9.74 -8.61 8.93
N THR A 224 -10.40 -7.50 9.29
CA THR A 224 -10.20 -6.86 10.61
C THR A 224 -10.65 -7.72 11.79
N ALA A 225 -11.51 -8.72 11.54
CA ALA A 225 -12.00 -9.63 12.57
C ALA A 225 -10.94 -10.59 13.12
N LEU A 226 -9.83 -10.79 12.40
CA LEU A 226 -8.73 -11.64 12.85
C LEU A 226 -7.81 -10.92 13.84
N PRO A 227 -7.07 -11.66 14.67
CA PRO A 227 -6.03 -11.11 15.53
C PRO A 227 -5.03 -10.25 14.76
N PHE A 228 -4.54 -9.19 15.38
CA PHE A 228 -3.63 -8.23 14.75
C PHE A 228 -2.38 -8.91 14.18
N ASP A 229 -1.77 -9.83 14.92
CA ASP A 229 -0.56 -10.53 14.45
C ASP A 229 -0.80 -11.43 13.24
N ASP A 230 -2.00 -12.01 13.11
CA ASP A 230 -2.41 -12.80 11.95
C ASP A 230 -2.55 -11.91 10.70
N ARG A 231 -3.24 -10.78 10.84
CA ARG A 231 -3.38 -9.78 9.78
C ARG A 231 -2.01 -9.27 9.31
N LEU A 232 -1.13 -8.95 10.26
CA LEU A 232 0.22 -8.51 9.99
C LEU A 232 1.06 -9.60 9.29
N SER A 233 0.91 -10.86 9.69
CA SER A 233 1.58 -12.00 9.06
C SER A 233 1.14 -12.18 7.60
N MET A 234 -0.16 -12.10 7.32
CA MET A 234 -0.70 -12.18 5.96
C MET A 234 -0.18 -11.04 5.09
N GLN A 235 -0.25 -9.79 5.56
CA GLN A 235 0.26 -8.65 4.82
C GLN A 235 1.78 -8.75 4.58
N ARG A 236 2.54 -9.21 5.57
CA ARG A 236 3.98 -9.39 5.45
C ARG A 236 4.31 -10.44 4.40
N THR A 237 3.61 -11.58 4.38
CA THR A 237 3.78 -12.61 3.37
C THR A 237 3.51 -12.06 1.96
N ALA A 238 2.42 -11.33 1.80
CA ALA A 238 2.10 -10.69 0.51
C ALA A 238 3.20 -9.69 0.07
N VAL A 239 3.66 -8.81 0.98
CA VAL A 239 4.73 -7.84 0.69
C VAL A 239 6.03 -8.53 0.29
N ASP A 240 6.46 -9.53 1.06
CA ASP A 240 7.69 -10.25 0.76
C ASP A 240 7.63 -10.91 -0.62
N MET A 241 6.51 -11.51 -1.00
CA MET A 241 6.33 -12.14 -2.32
C MET A 241 6.23 -11.14 -3.47
N LEU A 242 5.54 -10.00 -3.27
CA LEU A 242 5.49 -8.91 -4.26
C LEU A 242 6.89 -8.35 -4.54
N VAL A 243 7.69 -8.16 -3.48
CA VAL A 243 9.06 -7.65 -3.60
C VAL A 243 9.99 -8.71 -4.19
N ASP A 244 9.88 -9.95 -3.77
CA ASP A 244 10.70 -11.07 -4.25
C ASP A 244 10.52 -11.33 -5.75
N TYR A 245 9.42 -10.87 -6.35
CA TYR A 245 9.23 -10.89 -7.81
C TYR A 245 10.34 -10.17 -8.59
N TYR A 246 10.98 -9.16 -7.96
CA TYR A 246 12.06 -8.38 -8.58
C TYR A 246 13.43 -8.58 -7.93
N THR A 247 13.53 -9.36 -6.85
CA THR A 247 14.79 -9.58 -6.13
C THR A 247 15.39 -10.98 -6.33
N LYS A 248 14.69 -11.84 -7.09
CA LYS A 248 15.15 -13.20 -7.46
C LYS A 248 15.95 -13.20 -8.74
#